data_0261af7971411abfb446097488af3f14
#
_entry.id   0261af7971411abfb446097488af3f14
#
_cell.length_a   1.000
_cell.length_b   1.000
_cell.length_c   1.000
_cell.angle_alpha   90.00
_cell.angle_beta   90.00
_cell.angle_gamma   90.00
#
_symmetry.space_group_name_H-M   'P 1'
#
loop_
_entity.id
_entity.type
_entity.pdbx_description
1 polymer ?
#
loop_
_entity_poly.entity_id
_entity_poly.type
_entity_poly.pdbx_seq_one_letter_code
_entity_poly.pdbx_strand_id
1 'polypeptide(L)'
;MIPRLVADIQKAIDNSCYFSALALALTLPDICGKAAYPNETRGSKRYIDWYEEVVGITEKPPDEDDEMPYLSGSVVYQLRCAFLHQGTPNP
;
A
#
# COMPACT_ATOMS: atom_id res chain seq x y z
N MET A 1 -10.06 -13.56 0.48
CA MET A 1 -10.10 -12.17 -0.04
C MET A 1 -8.75 -11.70 -0.56
N ILE A 2 -7.68 -11.86 0.19
CA ILE A 2 -6.37 -11.33 -0.22
C ILE A 2 -5.87 -11.93 -1.53
N PRO A 3 -5.91 -13.27 -1.74
CA PRO A 3 -5.48 -13.83 -3.03
C PRO A 3 -6.29 -13.30 -4.20
N ARG A 4 -7.59 -13.08 -4.00
CA ARG A 4 -8.45 -12.54 -5.06
C ARG A 4 -8.10 -11.10 -5.36
N LEU A 5 -7.80 -10.31 -4.33
CA LEU A 5 -7.41 -8.91 -4.52
C LEU A 5 -6.11 -8.80 -5.30
N VAL A 6 -5.13 -9.65 -4.96
CA VAL A 6 -3.85 -9.66 -5.68
C VAL A 6 -4.07 -10.07 -7.14
N ALA A 7 -4.93 -11.06 -7.38
CA ALA A 7 -5.25 -11.49 -8.75
C ALA A 7 -5.92 -10.37 -9.53
N ASP A 8 -6.80 -9.59 -8.91
CA ASP A 8 -7.45 -8.47 -9.56
C ASP A 8 -6.47 -7.36 -9.89
N ILE A 9 -5.50 -7.10 -9.00
CA ILE A 9 -4.44 -6.12 -9.26
C ILE A 9 -3.65 -6.54 -10.50
N GLN A 10 -3.24 -7.81 -10.56
CA GLN A 10 -2.48 -8.33 -11.69
C GLN A 10 -3.28 -8.21 -12.99
N LYS A 11 -4.56 -8.53 -12.93
CA LYS A 11 -5.44 -8.44 -14.09
C LYS A 11 -5.58 -7.01 -14.57
N ALA A 12 -5.67 -6.06 -13.63
CA ALA A 12 -5.75 -4.64 -13.98
C ALA A 12 -4.46 -4.19 -14.68
N ILE A 13 -3.31 -4.62 -14.18
CA ILE A 13 -2.02 -4.31 -14.80
C ILE A 13 -1.96 -4.90 -16.21
N ASP A 14 -2.36 -6.15 -16.36
CA ASP A 14 -2.32 -6.86 -17.64
C ASP A 14 -3.21 -6.20 -18.70
N ASN A 15 -4.27 -5.54 -18.25
CA ASN A 15 -5.19 -4.83 -19.14
C ASN A 15 -4.93 -3.33 -19.20
N SER A 16 -3.78 -2.89 -18.74
CA SER A 16 -3.36 -1.48 -18.74
C SER A 16 -4.27 -0.56 -17.95
N CYS A 17 -5.00 -1.11 -16.97
CA CYS A 17 -5.85 -0.34 -16.07
C CYS A 17 -5.01 0.10 -14.85
N TYR A 18 -4.04 0.97 -15.09
CA TYR A 18 -3.05 1.31 -14.07
C TYR A 18 -3.65 2.10 -12.90
N PHE A 19 -4.64 2.94 -13.18
CA PHE A 19 -5.30 3.69 -12.11
C PHE A 19 -6.02 2.74 -11.16
N SER A 20 -6.74 1.76 -11.70
CA SER A 20 -7.42 0.75 -10.89
C SER A 20 -6.42 -0.12 -10.12
N ALA A 21 -5.33 -0.51 -10.77
CA ALA A 21 -4.28 -1.29 -10.13
C ALA A 21 -3.68 -0.53 -8.94
N LEU A 22 -3.41 0.76 -9.12
CA LEU A 22 -2.86 1.60 -8.06
C LEU A 22 -3.85 1.73 -6.89
N ALA A 23 -5.13 1.96 -7.20
CA ALA A 23 -6.15 2.08 -6.17
C ALA A 23 -6.21 0.81 -5.31
N LEU A 24 -6.24 -0.35 -5.96
CA LEU A 24 -6.30 -1.63 -5.25
C LEU A 24 -5.02 -1.89 -4.46
N ALA A 25 -3.87 -1.59 -5.05
CA ALA A 25 -2.58 -1.81 -4.39
C ALA A 25 -2.43 -0.94 -3.15
N LEU A 26 -2.88 0.32 -3.21
CA LEU A 26 -2.79 1.22 -2.07
C LEU A 26 -3.71 0.82 -0.92
N THR A 27 -4.79 0.07 -1.21
CA THR A 27 -5.70 -0.40 -0.16
C THR A 27 -5.28 -1.75 0.43
N LEU A 28 -4.37 -2.46 -0.23
CA LEU A 28 -3.95 -3.78 0.25
C LEU A 28 -3.40 -3.76 1.68
N PRO A 29 -2.54 -2.80 2.08
CA PRO A 29 -2.05 -2.76 3.46
C PRO A 29 -3.16 -2.48 4.48
N ASP A 30 -4.26 -1.83 4.10
CA ASP A 30 -5.41 -1.65 5.01
C ASP A 30 -5.97 -3.02 5.42
N ILE A 31 -6.16 -3.89 4.44
CA ILE A 31 -6.75 -5.21 4.67
C ILE A 31 -5.77 -6.11 5.40
N CYS A 32 -4.55 -6.19 4.90
CA CYS A 32 -3.52 -7.05 5.47
C CYS A 32 -3.11 -6.58 6.87
N GLY A 33 -2.99 -5.27 7.08
CA GLY A 33 -2.66 -4.72 8.38
C GLY A 33 -3.70 -5.03 9.43
N LYS A 34 -4.98 -4.95 9.06
CA LYS A 34 -6.06 -5.28 9.98
C LYS A 34 -6.03 -6.76 10.36
N ALA A 35 -5.70 -7.62 9.40
CA ALA A 35 -5.61 -9.05 9.67
C ALA A 35 -4.39 -9.39 10.54
N ALA A 36 -3.27 -8.69 10.33
CA ALA A 36 -2.03 -8.94 11.07
C ALA A 36 -2.04 -8.35 12.48
N TYR A 37 -2.70 -7.20 12.65
CA TYR A 37 -2.72 -6.48 13.93
C TYR A 37 -4.16 -6.20 14.37
N PRO A 38 -4.92 -7.25 14.71
CA PRO A 38 -6.35 -7.08 15.01
C PRO A 38 -6.63 -6.25 16.27
N ASN A 39 -5.64 -6.15 17.18
CA ASN A 39 -5.79 -5.42 18.43
C ASN A 39 -5.36 -3.96 18.34
N GLU A 40 -4.74 -3.56 17.24
CA GLU A 40 -4.34 -2.17 17.04
C GLU A 40 -5.54 -1.39 16.48
N THR A 41 -5.92 -0.33 17.18
CA THR A 41 -7.09 0.47 16.79
C THR A 41 -6.77 1.58 15.79
N ARG A 42 -5.50 1.95 15.66
CA ARG A 42 -5.10 3.02 14.74
C ARG A 42 -4.86 2.47 13.36
N GLY A 43 -5.71 2.87 12.39
CA GLY A 43 -5.60 2.40 11.02
C GLY A 43 -4.28 2.75 10.36
N SER A 44 -3.78 3.98 10.59
CA SER A 44 -2.51 4.41 10.02
C SER A 44 -1.35 3.54 10.51
N LYS A 45 -1.35 3.21 11.81
CA LYS A 45 -0.30 2.38 12.37
C LYS A 45 -0.33 0.97 11.81
N ARG A 46 -1.52 0.36 11.67
CA ARG A 46 -1.65 -0.97 11.06
C ARG A 46 -1.10 -0.97 9.64
N TYR A 47 -1.45 0.06 8.88
CA TYR A 47 -1.03 0.19 7.49
C TYR A 47 0.49 0.29 7.38
N ILE A 48 1.07 1.23 8.11
CA ILE A 48 2.49 1.51 8.05
C ILE A 48 3.30 0.32 8.57
N ASP A 49 2.90 -0.25 9.70
CA ASP A 49 3.61 -1.37 10.30
C ASP A 49 3.59 -2.60 9.39
N TRP A 50 2.45 -2.90 8.78
CA TRP A 50 2.37 -4.02 7.85
C TRP A 50 3.26 -3.78 6.63
N TYR A 51 3.21 -2.59 6.08
CA TYR A 51 4.02 -2.24 4.91
C TYR A 51 5.50 -2.40 5.20
N GLU A 52 5.97 -1.83 6.31
CA GLU A 52 7.38 -1.89 6.66
C GLU A 52 7.84 -3.31 6.94
N GLU A 53 6.98 -4.12 7.55
CA GLU A 53 7.32 -5.48 7.94
C GLU A 53 7.35 -6.45 6.77
N VAL A 54 6.46 -6.25 5.80
CA VAL A 54 6.32 -7.18 4.68
C VAL A 54 6.98 -6.65 3.42
N VAL A 55 6.60 -5.45 3.00
CA VAL A 55 7.11 -4.86 1.77
C VAL A 55 8.49 -4.26 1.99
N GLY A 56 8.67 -3.56 3.10
CA GLY A 56 9.93 -2.90 3.41
C GLY A 56 11.11 -3.84 3.48
N ILE A 57 10.91 -5.05 3.99
CA ILE A 57 11.98 -6.03 4.11
C ILE A 57 12.50 -6.45 2.72
N THR A 58 11.58 -6.62 1.77
CA THR A 58 11.94 -7.11 0.44
C THR A 58 12.35 -6.00 -0.52
N GLU A 59 11.77 -4.80 -0.37
CA GLU A 59 11.97 -3.71 -1.32
C GLU A 59 13.00 -2.68 -0.87
N LYS A 60 13.37 -2.70 0.41
CA LYS A 60 14.35 -1.76 0.92
C LYS A 60 15.72 -2.06 0.32
N PRO A 61 16.36 -1.08 -0.35
CA PRO A 61 17.66 -1.33 -0.97
C PRO A 61 18.71 -1.70 0.07
N PRO A 62 19.55 -2.68 -0.23
CA PRO A 62 20.60 -3.08 0.71
C PRO A 62 21.74 -2.06 0.79
N ASP A 63 21.78 -1.12 -0.14
CA ASP A 63 22.86 -0.15 -0.26
C ASP A 63 22.30 1.26 -0.29
N GLU A 64 22.88 2.16 0.51
CA GLU A 64 22.46 3.55 0.58
C GLU A 64 22.71 4.31 -0.71
N ASP A 65 23.55 3.78 -1.58
CA ASP A 65 23.90 4.41 -2.85
C ASP A 65 22.92 4.08 -3.98
N ASP A 66 21.85 3.35 -3.68
CA ASP A 66 20.85 3.02 -4.69
C ASP A 66 20.15 4.31 -5.14
N GLU A 67 20.08 4.49 -6.46
CA GLU A 67 19.46 5.70 -7.05
C GLU A 67 17.95 5.75 -6.85
N MET A 68 17.32 4.61 -6.59
CA MET A 68 15.88 4.52 -6.38
C MET A 68 15.57 4.70 -4.89
N PRO A 69 14.96 5.83 -4.50
CA PRO A 69 14.64 6.02 -3.08
C PRO A 69 13.59 5.00 -2.62
N TYR A 70 13.82 4.48 -1.43
CA TYR A 70 12.86 3.60 -0.81
C TYR A 70 11.60 4.37 -0.41
N LEU A 71 10.43 3.88 -0.82
CA LEU A 71 9.15 4.45 -0.41
C LEU A 71 8.77 3.85 0.94
N SER A 72 8.87 4.64 1.99
CA SER A 72 8.53 4.19 3.33
C SER A 72 7.02 3.98 3.48
N GLY A 73 6.64 3.21 4.50
CA GLY A 73 5.22 3.00 4.80
C GLY A 73 4.49 4.31 5.06
N SER A 74 5.17 5.26 5.68
CA SER A 74 4.57 6.57 5.95
C SER A 74 4.25 7.33 4.66
N VAL A 75 5.16 7.30 3.70
CA VAL A 75 4.94 7.96 2.40
C VAL A 75 3.84 7.26 1.62
N VAL A 76 3.85 5.93 1.62
CA VAL A 76 2.81 5.16 0.91
C VAL A 76 1.44 5.39 1.54
N TYR A 77 1.38 5.49 2.87
CA TYR A 77 0.13 5.80 3.55
C TYR A 77 -0.39 7.19 3.16
N GLN A 78 0.50 8.17 3.05
CA GLN A 78 0.12 9.52 2.61
C GLN A 78 -0.41 9.50 1.16
N LEU A 79 0.22 8.71 0.30
CA LEU A 79 -0.26 8.54 -1.08
C LEU A 79 -1.66 7.89 -1.09
N ARG A 80 -1.86 6.90 -0.25
CA ARG A 80 -3.15 6.23 -0.11
C ARG A 80 -4.23 7.24 0.30
N CYS A 81 -3.95 8.08 1.29
CA CYS A 81 -4.91 9.06 1.76
C CYS A 81 -5.21 10.11 0.69
N ALA A 82 -4.18 10.61 0.02
CA ALA A 82 -4.36 11.58 -1.05
C ALA A 82 -5.17 10.99 -2.19
N PHE A 83 -4.87 9.75 -2.58
CA PHE A 83 -5.55 9.09 -3.68
C PHE A 83 -7.04 8.90 -3.39
N LEU A 84 -7.36 8.39 -2.20
CA LEU A 84 -8.74 8.09 -1.84
C LEU A 84 -9.57 9.36 -1.62
N HIS A 85 -8.93 10.45 -1.24
CA HIS A 85 -9.63 11.69 -0.96
C HIS A 85 -9.65 12.66 -2.14
N GLN A 86 -9.10 12.25 -3.27
CA GLN A 86 -8.95 13.13 -4.43
C GLN A 86 -10.30 13.57 -5.00
N GLY A 87 -11.30 12.73 -4.88
CA GLY A 87 -12.64 13.06 -5.37
C GLY A 87 -13.53 13.78 -4.37
N THR A 88 -13.03 14.05 -3.16
CA THR A 88 -13.83 14.70 -2.15
C THR A 88 -13.72 16.22 -2.27
N PRO A 89 -14.81 16.96 -2.07
CA PRO A 89 -14.76 18.42 -2.16
C PRO A 89 -14.05 19.07 -0.99
N ASN A 90 -13.69 18.31 0.02
CA ASN A 90 -13.05 18.83 1.20
C ASN A 90 -11.86 17.96 1.55
N PRO A 91 -10.66 18.38 1.16
CA PRO A 91 -9.45 17.65 1.49
C PRO A 91 -9.14 17.65 2.98
#